data_d8e884b2c98dfb4edc4f51cd2ad7aa8b
#
_entry.id   d8e884b2c98dfb4edc4f51cd2ad7aa8b
#
_cell.length_a   1.000
_cell.length_b   1.000
_cell.length_c   1.000
_cell.angle_alpha   90.00
_cell.angle_beta   90.00
_cell.angle_gamma   90.00
#
_symmetry.space_group_name_H-M   'P 1'
#
loop_
_entity.id
_entity.type
_entity.pdbx_description
1 polymer ?
#
loop_
_entity_poly.entity_id
_entity_poly.type
_entity_poly.pdbx_seq_one_letter_code
_entity_poly.pdbx_strand_id
1 'polypeptide(L)'
;MKIESIRLRNFKAFRDMHLKDIPSFLVVVGANGAGKSTLFDVFGFLHDCLKGNVRQALDKRGRFAEVLSRGCDPATDRIQIELQYRMEIGQVERLVTYSLEIGESGGAPVVLKELLRYKRGRYGSPYHFLSFANGEGDAITTEEHFNKPHEELPP
;
A
#
# COMPACT_ATOMS: atom_id res chain seq x y z
N MET A 1 7.79 -15.17 1.55
CA MET A 1 6.72 -14.15 1.65
C MET A 1 5.40 -14.75 1.19
N LYS A 2 4.33 -14.62 1.97
CA LYS A 2 2.97 -15.09 1.64
C LYS A 2 1.98 -13.94 1.84
N ILE A 3 1.21 -13.60 0.81
CA ILE A 3 0.15 -12.59 0.92
C ILE A 3 -1.04 -13.23 1.63
N GLU A 4 -1.58 -12.56 2.65
CA GLU A 4 -2.72 -13.03 3.43
C GLU A 4 -3.99 -12.24 3.16
N SER A 5 -3.86 -10.95 2.86
CA SER A 5 -5.01 -10.09 2.62
C SER A 5 -4.63 -8.95 1.69
N ILE A 6 -5.56 -8.55 0.85
CA ILE A 6 -5.49 -7.33 0.03
C ILE A 6 -6.81 -6.59 0.10
N ARG A 7 -6.76 -5.30 0.38
CA ARG A 7 -7.89 -4.40 0.32
C ARG A 7 -7.59 -3.27 -0.65
N LEU A 8 -8.52 -3.03 -1.56
CA LEU A 8 -8.46 -1.95 -2.55
C LEU A 8 -9.70 -1.09 -2.42
N ARG A 9 -9.51 0.22 -2.38
CA ARG A 9 -10.59 1.19 -2.49
C ARG A 9 -10.30 2.18 -3.60
N ASN A 10 -11.33 2.41 -4.41
CA ASN A 10 -11.31 3.35 -5.54
C ASN A 10 -10.16 3.11 -6.52
N PHE A 11 -9.78 1.87 -6.76
CA PHE A 11 -8.73 1.49 -7.71
C PHE A 11 -9.34 0.81 -8.94
N LYS A 12 -9.37 1.49 -10.07
CA LYS A 12 -9.90 1.02 -11.36
C LYS A 12 -11.31 0.41 -11.24
N ALA A 13 -11.45 -0.91 -11.44
CA ALA A 13 -12.73 -1.61 -11.35
C ALA A 13 -13.23 -1.78 -9.91
N PHE A 14 -12.39 -1.57 -8.91
CA PHE A 14 -12.74 -1.84 -7.51
C PHE A 14 -13.03 -0.57 -6.72
N ARG A 15 -14.31 -0.38 -6.39
CA ARG A 15 -14.76 0.66 -5.45
C ARG A 15 -14.40 0.33 -4.01
N ASP A 16 -14.68 -0.87 -3.56
CA ASP A 16 -14.22 -1.47 -2.30
C ASP A 16 -14.15 -2.99 -2.50
N MET A 17 -12.96 -3.53 -2.45
CA MET A 17 -12.68 -4.96 -2.56
C MET A 17 -11.77 -5.38 -1.42
N HIS A 18 -12.13 -6.48 -0.76
CA HIS A 18 -11.33 -7.04 0.32
C HIS A 18 -11.26 -8.57 0.18
N LEU A 19 -10.10 -9.06 -0.21
CA LEU A 19 -9.77 -10.49 -0.15
C LEU A 19 -9.02 -10.74 1.16
N LYS A 20 -9.50 -11.70 1.94
CA LYS A 20 -8.91 -12.16 3.20
C LYS A 20 -8.55 -13.63 3.10
N ASP A 21 -7.67 -14.07 3.99
CA ASP A 21 -7.29 -15.47 4.13
C ASP A 21 -6.85 -16.10 2.80
N ILE A 22 -6.04 -15.33 2.03
CA ILE A 22 -5.60 -15.73 0.70
C ILE A 22 -4.72 -17.00 0.83
N PRO A 23 -5.11 -18.10 0.18
CA PRO A 23 -4.32 -19.34 0.21
C PRO A 23 -3.03 -19.19 -0.60
N SER A 24 -2.10 -20.14 -0.43
CA SER A 24 -0.84 -20.15 -1.19
C SER A 24 -1.05 -20.34 -2.71
N PHE A 25 -2.21 -20.87 -3.09
CA PHE A 25 -2.63 -21.01 -4.48
C PHE A 25 -4.06 -20.50 -4.62
N LEU A 26 -4.27 -19.50 -5.45
CA LEU A 26 -5.57 -18.88 -5.73
C LEU A 26 -5.83 -18.83 -7.22
N VAL A 27 -6.99 -19.33 -7.64
CA VAL A 27 -7.45 -19.20 -9.03
C VAL A 27 -8.55 -18.16 -9.10
N VAL A 28 -8.37 -17.15 -9.96
CA VAL A 28 -9.36 -16.08 -10.16
C VAL A 28 -10.06 -16.30 -11.49
N VAL A 29 -11.36 -16.59 -11.42
CA VAL A 29 -12.22 -16.79 -12.59
C VAL A 29 -13.36 -15.77 -12.61
N GLY A 30 -13.86 -15.46 -13.78
CA GLY A 30 -14.97 -14.51 -13.94
C GLY A 30 -15.10 -14.01 -15.37
N ALA A 31 -16.21 -13.33 -15.67
CA ALA A 31 -16.47 -12.73 -16.99
C ALA A 31 -15.42 -11.67 -17.35
N ASN A 32 -15.36 -11.29 -18.63
CA ASN A 32 -14.55 -10.14 -19.06
C ASN A 32 -15.09 -8.85 -18.42
N GLY A 33 -14.18 -8.02 -17.92
CA GLY A 33 -14.56 -6.80 -17.20
C GLY A 33 -14.80 -7.01 -15.68
N ALA A 34 -14.79 -8.23 -15.15
CA ALA A 34 -15.01 -8.49 -13.72
C ALA A 34 -13.85 -8.06 -12.78
N GLY A 35 -12.83 -7.37 -13.31
CA GLY A 35 -11.72 -6.86 -12.51
C GLY A 35 -10.53 -7.81 -12.31
N LYS A 36 -10.51 -8.98 -12.98
CA LYS A 36 -9.38 -9.92 -12.87
C LYS A 36 -8.04 -9.27 -13.16
N SER A 37 -7.93 -8.57 -14.29
CA SER A 37 -6.71 -7.85 -14.67
C SER A 37 -6.38 -6.72 -13.70
N THR A 38 -7.39 -6.06 -13.13
CA THR A 38 -7.20 -5.01 -12.12
C THR A 38 -6.58 -5.58 -10.85
N LEU A 39 -6.97 -6.78 -10.42
CA LEU A 39 -6.37 -7.44 -9.26
C LEU A 39 -4.86 -7.69 -9.45
N PHE A 40 -4.44 -8.07 -10.65
CA PHE A 40 -3.02 -8.25 -10.95
C PHE A 40 -2.29 -6.92 -11.19
N ASP A 41 -2.98 -5.94 -11.79
CA ASP A 41 -2.38 -4.63 -12.06
C ASP A 41 -2.02 -3.85 -10.79
N VAL A 42 -2.69 -4.11 -9.66
CA VAL A 42 -2.32 -3.47 -8.40
C VAL A 42 -0.90 -3.84 -7.95
N PHE A 43 -0.47 -5.09 -8.17
CA PHE A 43 0.90 -5.50 -7.85
C PHE A 43 1.93 -4.85 -8.79
N GLY A 44 1.60 -4.73 -10.08
CA GLY A 44 2.39 -3.96 -11.04
C GLY A 44 2.47 -2.48 -10.69
N PHE A 45 1.37 -1.90 -10.21
CA PHE A 45 1.32 -0.52 -9.72
C PHE A 45 2.23 -0.31 -8.50
N LEU A 46 2.12 -1.16 -7.49
CA LEU A 46 2.98 -1.09 -6.30
C LEU A 46 4.46 -1.28 -6.64
N HIS A 47 4.77 -2.21 -7.54
CA HIS A 47 6.15 -2.39 -8.03
C HIS A 47 6.69 -1.13 -8.72
N ASP A 48 5.87 -0.47 -9.57
CA ASP A 48 6.26 0.78 -10.21
C ASP A 48 6.45 1.91 -9.20
N CYS A 49 5.60 2.00 -8.16
CA CYS A 49 5.76 2.97 -7.06
C CYS A 49 7.10 2.77 -6.33
N LEU A 50 7.45 1.53 -6.02
CA LEU A 50 8.69 1.19 -5.30
C LEU A 50 9.94 1.36 -6.14
N LYS A 51 9.88 1.14 -7.46
CA LYS A 51 11.02 1.36 -8.38
C LYS A 51 11.26 2.82 -8.75
N GLY A 52 10.21 3.60 -8.75
CA GLY A 52 10.25 5.01 -9.13
C GLY A 52 9.54 5.85 -8.08
N ASN A 53 8.36 6.31 -8.42
CA ASN A 53 7.47 7.02 -7.50
C ASN A 53 6.01 6.85 -7.94
N VAL A 54 5.09 7.26 -7.07
CA VAL A 54 3.64 7.17 -7.30
C VAL A 54 3.21 7.91 -8.57
N ARG A 55 3.78 9.09 -8.84
CA ARG A 55 3.45 9.87 -10.03
C ARG A 55 3.79 9.12 -11.32
N GLN A 56 4.99 8.57 -11.43
CA GLN A 56 5.39 7.77 -12.59
C GLN A 56 4.55 6.50 -12.74
N ALA A 57 4.19 5.84 -11.63
CA ALA A 57 3.33 4.67 -11.64
C ALA A 57 1.92 4.98 -12.15
N LEU A 58 1.37 6.15 -11.81
CA LEU A 58 0.09 6.67 -12.30
C LEU A 58 0.18 7.09 -13.78
N ASP A 59 1.24 7.80 -14.17
CA ASP A 59 1.44 8.27 -15.55
C ASP A 59 1.46 7.12 -16.56
N LYS A 60 2.07 5.97 -16.21
CA LYS A 60 2.04 4.74 -17.00
C LYS A 60 0.62 4.18 -17.22
N ARG A 61 -0.35 4.56 -16.40
CA ARG A 61 -1.73 4.06 -16.38
C ARG A 61 -2.77 5.11 -16.78
N GLY A 62 -2.33 6.25 -17.34
CA GLY A 62 -3.21 7.32 -17.81
C GLY A 62 -3.52 8.39 -16.75
N ARG A 63 -2.67 8.51 -15.71
CA ARG A 63 -2.78 9.47 -14.61
C ARG A 63 -3.79 9.07 -13.52
N PHE A 64 -3.90 9.90 -12.48
CA PHE A 64 -4.71 9.63 -11.29
C PHE A 64 -6.19 9.38 -11.60
N ALA A 65 -6.82 10.23 -12.44
CA ALA A 65 -8.23 10.11 -12.77
C ALA A 65 -8.59 8.80 -13.51
N GLU A 66 -7.67 8.25 -14.32
CA GLU A 66 -7.89 6.99 -15.04
C GLU A 66 -7.68 5.75 -14.15
N VAL A 67 -6.89 5.89 -13.08
CA VAL A 67 -6.66 4.83 -12.09
C VAL A 67 -7.73 4.87 -11.00
N LEU A 68 -8.33 6.02 -10.73
CA LEU A 68 -9.46 6.18 -9.83
C LEU A 68 -10.69 5.44 -10.38
N SER A 69 -11.48 4.83 -9.51
CA SER A 69 -12.70 4.11 -9.93
C SER A 69 -13.70 5.06 -10.59
N ARG A 70 -14.38 4.56 -11.61
CA ARG A 70 -15.39 5.35 -12.35
C ARG A 70 -16.45 5.90 -11.42
N GLY A 71 -16.78 7.19 -11.59
CA GLY A 71 -17.77 7.92 -10.79
C GLY A 71 -17.27 8.35 -9.42
N CYS A 72 -15.98 8.23 -9.15
CA CYS A 72 -15.29 8.94 -8.07
C CYS A 72 -14.89 10.34 -8.55
N ASP A 73 -14.83 11.28 -7.61
CA ASP A 73 -14.36 12.64 -7.84
C ASP A 73 -12.85 12.74 -7.50
N PRO A 74 -11.96 13.04 -8.45
CA PRO A 74 -10.53 13.16 -8.19
C PRO A 74 -10.19 14.19 -7.11
N ALA A 75 -11.01 15.23 -6.92
CA ALA A 75 -10.74 16.27 -5.92
C ALA A 75 -10.95 15.78 -4.47
N THR A 76 -11.87 14.83 -4.26
CA THR A 76 -12.30 14.40 -2.93
C THR A 76 -12.02 12.95 -2.63
N ASP A 77 -12.11 12.09 -3.64
CA ASP A 77 -11.91 10.65 -3.47
C ASP A 77 -10.42 10.27 -3.47
N ARG A 78 -10.11 9.17 -2.82
CA ARG A 78 -8.75 8.68 -2.61
C ARG A 78 -8.63 7.24 -3.08
N ILE A 79 -7.48 6.90 -3.69
CA ILE A 79 -7.09 5.52 -3.91
C ILE A 79 -6.48 5.01 -2.61
N GLN A 80 -6.95 3.88 -2.10
CA GLN A 80 -6.39 3.22 -0.92
C GLN A 80 -6.04 1.77 -1.24
N ILE A 81 -4.82 1.39 -0.90
CA ILE A 81 -4.30 0.03 -1.06
C ILE A 81 -3.78 -0.41 0.30
N GLU A 82 -4.27 -1.54 0.80
CA GLU A 82 -3.71 -2.21 1.97
C GLU A 82 -3.33 -3.64 1.62
N LEU A 83 -2.13 -4.04 1.96
CA LEU A 83 -1.60 -5.37 1.74
C LEU A 83 -1.09 -5.94 3.07
N GLN A 84 -1.54 -7.15 3.41
CA GLN A 84 -1.01 -7.89 4.54
C GLN A 84 -0.30 -9.14 4.04
N TYR A 85 0.91 -9.37 4.51
CA TYR A 85 1.72 -10.49 4.08
C TYR A 85 2.63 -10.98 5.21
N ARG A 86 2.95 -12.28 5.18
CA ARG A 86 3.94 -12.87 6.08
C ARG A 86 5.30 -12.87 5.44
N MET A 87 6.28 -12.46 6.22
CA MET A 87 7.68 -12.57 5.88
C MET A 87 8.51 -12.81 7.13
N GLU A 88 9.68 -13.38 6.94
CA GLU A 88 10.66 -13.57 8.01
C GLU A 88 11.40 -12.26 8.28
N ILE A 89 11.40 -11.84 9.55
CA ILE A 89 12.14 -10.67 10.03
C ILE A 89 12.87 -11.12 11.31
N GLY A 90 14.20 -11.10 11.31
CA GLY A 90 15.02 -11.56 12.46
C GLY A 90 14.74 -13.02 12.82
N GLN A 91 14.67 -13.91 11.84
CA GLN A 91 14.39 -15.36 12.00
C GLN A 91 12.99 -15.68 12.58
N VAL A 92 12.09 -14.73 12.60
CA VAL A 92 10.72 -14.92 13.08
C VAL A 92 9.74 -14.51 11.97
N GLU A 93 8.75 -15.38 11.70
CA GLU A 93 7.70 -15.05 10.75
C GLU A 93 6.77 -13.99 11.34
N ARG A 94 6.62 -12.88 10.63
CA ARG A 94 5.83 -11.74 11.07
C ARG A 94 4.76 -11.36 10.05
N LEU A 95 3.60 -10.93 10.55
CA LEU A 95 2.56 -10.33 9.73
C LEU A 95 2.88 -8.84 9.54
N VAL A 96 3.18 -8.48 8.32
CA VAL A 96 3.47 -7.10 7.89
C VAL A 96 2.23 -6.50 7.23
N THR A 97 1.95 -5.25 7.53
CA THR A 97 0.91 -4.47 6.87
C THR A 97 1.56 -3.29 6.15
N TYR A 98 1.32 -3.20 4.85
CA TYR A 98 1.63 -2.03 4.04
C TYR A 98 0.34 -1.33 3.65
N SER A 99 0.29 -0.01 3.80
CA SER A 99 -0.86 0.82 3.44
C SER A 99 -0.39 2.04 2.65
N LEU A 100 -1.05 2.31 1.54
CA LEU A 100 -0.80 3.45 0.67
C LEU A 100 -2.12 4.17 0.38
N GLU A 101 -2.15 5.48 0.60
CA GLU A 101 -3.27 6.34 0.28
C GLU A 101 -2.81 7.47 -0.63
N ILE A 102 -3.46 7.60 -1.79
CA ILE A 102 -3.12 8.57 -2.82
C ILE A 102 -4.34 9.44 -3.09
N GLY A 103 -4.12 10.74 -3.16
CA GLY A 103 -5.10 11.73 -3.57
C GLY A 103 -4.57 12.64 -4.65
N GLU A 104 -5.32 13.73 -4.91
CA GLU A 104 -4.91 14.80 -5.80
C GLU A 104 -4.92 16.14 -5.04
N SER A 105 -3.94 16.97 -5.30
CA SER A 105 -3.88 18.33 -4.80
C SER A 105 -3.30 19.25 -5.88
N GLY A 106 -4.02 20.32 -6.22
CA GLY A 106 -3.59 21.25 -7.26
C GLY A 106 -3.40 20.62 -8.65
N GLY A 107 -4.17 19.56 -8.98
CA GLY A 107 -4.06 18.85 -10.26
C GLY A 107 -2.87 17.86 -10.33
N ALA A 108 -2.21 17.60 -9.22
CA ALA A 108 -1.10 16.65 -9.14
C ALA A 108 -1.39 15.54 -8.12
N PRO A 109 -0.99 14.29 -8.41
CA PRO A 109 -1.14 13.21 -7.46
C PRO A 109 -0.19 13.42 -6.26
N VAL A 110 -0.72 13.18 -5.06
CA VAL A 110 0.01 13.27 -3.80
C VAL A 110 -0.17 11.99 -2.98
N VAL A 111 0.89 11.58 -2.31
CA VAL A 111 0.82 10.52 -1.29
C VAL A 111 0.33 11.15 -0.01
N LEU A 112 -0.91 10.84 0.37
CA LEU A 112 -1.52 11.34 1.60
C LEU A 112 -1.06 10.54 2.82
N LYS A 113 -0.87 9.23 2.64
CA LYS A 113 -0.38 8.34 3.69
C LYS A 113 0.36 7.15 3.10
N GLU A 114 1.50 6.84 3.67
CA GLU A 114 2.22 5.59 3.43
C GLU A 114 2.67 5.00 4.76
N LEU A 115 2.39 3.74 4.99
CA LEU A 115 2.65 3.07 6.25
C LEU A 115 3.15 1.65 6.01
N LEU A 116 4.27 1.31 6.61
CA LEU A 116 4.78 -0.06 6.71
C LEU A 116 4.97 -0.41 8.18
N ARG A 117 4.25 -1.42 8.65
CA ARG A 117 4.29 -1.84 10.06
C ARG A 117 4.19 -3.35 10.21
N TYR A 118 4.68 -3.88 11.34
CA TYR A 118 4.39 -5.24 11.78
C TYR A 118 4.18 -5.31 13.29
N LYS A 119 3.54 -6.38 13.78
CA LYS A 119 3.40 -6.67 15.20
C LYS A 119 4.51 -7.61 15.66
N ARG A 120 5.21 -7.26 16.74
CA ARG A 120 6.25 -8.11 17.34
C ARG A 120 5.67 -9.33 18.06
N GLY A 121 4.45 -9.25 18.59
CA GLY A 121 3.80 -10.29 19.34
C GLY A 121 2.28 -10.13 19.40
N ARG A 122 1.65 -10.91 20.30
CA ARG A 122 0.19 -10.90 20.50
C ARG A 122 -0.30 -9.60 21.16
N TYR A 123 0.57 -8.93 21.93
CA TYR A 123 0.30 -7.71 22.69
C TYR A 123 1.34 -6.64 22.34
N GLY A 124 0.96 -5.37 22.47
CA GLY A 124 1.80 -4.20 22.23
C GLY A 124 1.46 -3.44 20.96
N SER A 125 2.00 -2.22 20.83
CA SER A 125 1.84 -1.36 19.65
C SER A 125 2.60 -1.96 18.45
N PRO A 126 2.05 -1.82 17.23
CA PRO A 126 2.78 -2.23 16.02
C PRO A 126 4.07 -1.43 15.88
N TYR A 127 5.10 -2.07 15.39
CA TYR A 127 6.35 -1.45 15.00
C TYR A 127 6.20 -0.82 13.61
N HIS A 128 6.54 0.47 13.47
CA HIS A 128 6.45 1.20 12.20
C HIS A 128 7.85 1.37 11.60
N PHE A 129 8.09 0.83 10.42
CA PHE A 129 9.30 1.07 9.63
C PHE A 129 9.20 2.30 8.77
N LEU A 130 8.00 2.59 8.29
CA LEU A 130 7.71 3.70 7.42
C LEU A 130 6.39 4.31 7.89
N SER A 131 6.37 5.61 8.10
CA SER A 131 5.17 6.36 8.43
C SER A 131 5.27 7.75 7.84
N PHE A 132 4.65 7.94 6.67
CA PHE A 132 4.57 9.23 5.98
C PHE A 132 3.13 9.69 5.90
N ALA A 133 2.93 11.00 6.08
CA ALA A 133 1.67 11.68 5.84
C ALA A 133 1.94 13.00 5.14
N ASN A 134 1.28 13.25 4.00
CA ASN A 134 1.42 14.46 3.18
C ASN A 134 2.87 14.80 2.80
N GLY A 135 3.70 13.78 2.56
CA GLY A 135 5.11 13.96 2.17
C GLY A 135 6.08 14.18 3.33
N GLU A 136 5.59 14.20 4.57
CA GLU A 136 6.40 14.30 5.78
C GLU A 136 6.26 13.02 6.62
N GLY A 137 7.34 12.58 7.25
CA GLY A 137 7.31 11.39 8.10
C GLY A 137 8.67 10.76 8.31
N ASP A 138 8.65 9.59 8.94
CA ASP A 138 9.82 8.88 9.39
C ASP A 138 9.96 7.53 8.71
N ALA A 139 11.19 7.18 8.37
CA ALA A 139 11.58 5.83 7.96
C ALA A 139 12.65 5.32 8.91
N ILE A 140 12.44 4.13 9.45
CA ILE A 140 13.35 3.50 10.43
C ILE A 140 13.91 2.24 9.81
N THR A 141 15.23 2.17 9.71
CA THR A 141 15.93 1.05 9.06
C THR A 141 16.13 -0.16 9.96
N THR A 142 16.16 0.03 11.29
CA THR A 142 16.38 -1.04 12.26
C THR A 142 15.49 -0.90 13.49
N GLU A 143 15.17 -2.02 14.16
CA GLU A 143 14.40 -2.03 15.40
C GLU A 143 15.06 -1.24 16.55
N GLU A 144 16.37 -1.15 16.54
CA GLU A 144 17.16 -0.46 17.59
C GLU A 144 16.93 1.06 17.58
N HIS A 145 16.63 1.63 16.42
CA HIS A 145 16.40 3.08 16.28
C HIS A 145 15.02 3.52 16.76
N PHE A 146 14.06 2.61 16.93
CA PHE A 146 12.68 2.97 17.29
C PHE A 146 12.53 3.60 18.68
N ASN A 147 13.40 3.26 19.60
CA ASN A 147 13.36 3.74 21.00
C ASN A 147 14.29 4.94 21.24
N LYS A 148 14.99 5.44 20.21
CA LYS A 148 15.85 6.63 20.32
C LYS A 148 15.06 7.91 20.04
N PRO A 149 15.31 8.99 20.80
CA PRO A 149 14.76 10.31 20.46
C PRO A 149 15.24 10.75 19.05
N HIS A 150 14.39 11.51 18.35
CA HIS A 150 14.64 11.99 16.98
C HIS A 150 15.99 12.70 16.73
N GLU A 151 16.64 13.20 17.79
CA GLU A 151 17.92 13.93 17.71
C GLU A 151 19.15 13.04 17.43
N GLU A 152 19.01 11.71 17.46
CA GLU A 152 20.12 10.77 17.30
C GLU A 152 20.08 9.94 16.00
N LEU A 153 19.23 10.27 15.04
CA LEU A 153 19.21 9.60 13.74
C LEU A 153 20.35 10.14 12.87
N PRO A 154 21.22 9.29 12.30
CA PRO A 154 22.26 9.75 11.36
C PRO A 154 21.61 10.33 10.10
N PRO A 155 22.29 11.29 9.46
CA PRO A 155 21.81 11.97 8.26
C PRO A 155 21.61 11.04 7.07
#